data_946013b7a232b701efb278bef14f06af
#
_entry.id   946013b7a232b701efb278bef14f06af
#
_cell.length_a   1.000
_cell.length_b   1.000
_cell.length_c   1.000
_cell.angle_alpha   90.00
_cell.angle_beta   90.00
_cell.angle_gamma   90.00
#
_symmetry.space_group_name_H-M   'P 1'
#
loop_
_entity.id
_entity.type
_entity.pdbx_description
1 polymer ?
#
loop_
_entity_poly.entity_id
_entity_poly.type
_entity_poly.pdbx_seq_one_letter_code
_entity_poly.pdbx_strand_id
1 'polypeptide(L)'
;RDSAVARESAPHLRQLIMLPAGSGEDAYAHVQDGDVAGRHAADPVAEGTWAAFLAGAARVSDEDLAAREAATRPADPVNLQYTSGTTGFPKGVTLTHRNVLNNGFHIGELLGYTEEDTVVIPVPFFHCFGMVIGVIATVSHGSLAVIPARSFEPVSALRAVAATGATSLYGVPAMFIAMLARPEADALDLSTLRTGVMAGSTCPVEVMKKVIDRFHMSEVAICYGMTETAPVSTMTRRDDSLEVRTQTVGRTMPHVETKIVDPATGDVVPRGATGELCTRGYSVMLGYWDAPEKTAEVLDADGWMHSGDLASMDEDGSVRIEGRIKDLVIRGGENISPREVEEFLYTHPDIQDVQVVGVPDEKYGEQLMACVIMKDGVEPLTVDAVREFATGRIAHFKIPAYVRVLDAFPMTVSGKVRKVELREEGAKVVQAQAHAQGAG
;
A
#
# COMPACT_ATOMS: atom_id res chain seq x y z
N ARG A 1 -16.76 20.47 -5.74
CA ARG A 1 -17.72 20.21 -4.65
C ARG A 1 -18.13 21.54 -4.06
N ASP A 2 -19.41 21.66 -3.76
CA ASP A 2 -20.05 22.89 -3.32
C ASP A 2 -19.52 23.29 -1.93
N SER A 3 -19.01 24.47 -1.78
CA SER A 3 -18.41 24.97 -0.53
C SER A 3 -19.42 25.15 0.60
N ALA A 4 -20.69 25.32 0.27
CA ALA A 4 -21.77 25.30 1.25
C ALA A 4 -21.88 23.93 1.94
N VAL A 5 -21.74 22.83 1.18
CA VAL A 5 -21.70 21.46 1.70
C VAL A 5 -20.48 21.23 2.59
N ALA A 6 -19.34 21.85 2.27
CA ALA A 6 -18.13 21.74 3.08
C ALA A 6 -18.29 22.40 4.46
N ARG A 7 -18.95 23.57 4.56
CA ARG A 7 -19.23 24.24 5.84
C ARG A 7 -20.25 23.49 6.70
N GLU A 8 -21.29 22.95 6.06
CA GLU A 8 -22.30 22.16 6.76
C GLU A 8 -21.71 20.87 7.36
N SER A 9 -20.80 20.23 6.60
CA SER A 9 -20.11 19.00 7.02
C SER A 9 -18.90 19.24 7.94
N ALA A 10 -18.37 20.46 7.99
CA ALA A 10 -17.21 20.83 8.80
C ALA A 10 -17.39 22.22 9.44
N PRO A 11 -18.23 22.33 10.48
CA PRO A 11 -18.61 23.64 11.09
C PRO A 11 -17.43 24.40 11.72
N HIS A 12 -16.31 23.71 11.98
CA HIS A 12 -15.09 24.32 12.52
C HIS A 12 -14.09 24.74 11.45
N LEU A 13 -14.40 24.54 10.16
CA LEU A 13 -13.55 24.99 9.04
C LEU A 13 -13.48 26.51 9.03
N ARG A 14 -12.29 27.07 9.32
CA ARG A 14 -12.06 28.51 9.40
C ARG A 14 -11.63 29.11 8.07
N GLN A 15 -10.87 28.34 7.30
CA GLN A 15 -10.31 28.81 6.03
C GLN A 15 -10.18 27.66 5.03
N LEU A 16 -10.51 27.90 3.77
CA LEU A 16 -10.25 27.04 2.64
C LEU A 16 -9.27 27.73 1.71
N ILE A 17 -8.12 27.11 1.49
CA ILE A 17 -7.09 27.61 0.59
C ILE A 17 -7.08 26.71 -0.65
N MET A 18 -7.36 27.30 -1.80
CA MET A 18 -7.34 26.59 -3.06
C MET A 18 -5.94 26.61 -3.66
N LEU A 19 -5.39 25.43 -3.85
CA LEU A 19 -4.17 25.26 -4.64
C LEU A 19 -4.52 25.37 -6.13
N PRO A 20 -3.66 25.99 -6.95
CA PRO A 20 -3.92 26.08 -8.38
C PRO A 20 -4.04 24.68 -8.99
N ALA A 21 -5.10 24.47 -9.76
CA ALA A 21 -5.27 23.26 -10.55
C ALA A 21 -4.30 23.32 -11.74
N GLY A 22 -3.23 22.51 -11.69
CA GLY A 22 -2.31 22.43 -12.82
C GLY A 22 -2.97 21.76 -14.02
N SER A 23 -2.83 22.37 -15.19
CA SER A 23 -3.10 21.75 -16.49
C SER A 23 -1.77 21.62 -17.25
N GLY A 24 -1.23 20.41 -17.36
CA GLY A 24 -0.04 20.17 -18.18
C GLY A 24 1.30 20.60 -17.53
N GLU A 25 2.35 20.59 -18.30
CA GLU A 25 3.76 20.74 -17.89
C GLU A 25 4.12 22.05 -17.17
N ASP A 26 3.24 23.09 -17.20
CA ASP A 26 3.48 24.42 -16.63
C ASP A 26 2.54 24.81 -15.49
N ALA A 27 1.97 23.85 -14.78
CA ALA A 27 0.89 24.09 -13.80
C ALA A 27 1.23 25.09 -12.67
N TYR A 28 2.48 25.33 -12.40
CA TYR A 28 2.95 26.28 -11.37
C TYR A 28 3.51 27.60 -11.94
N ALA A 29 3.87 27.63 -13.21
CA ALA A 29 4.56 28.80 -13.81
C ALA A 29 3.61 29.95 -14.22
N HIS A 30 2.32 29.69 -14.42
CA HIS A 30 1.40 30.64 -15.07
C HIS A 30 0.05 30.88 -14.40
N VAL A 31 -0.13 30.52 -13.11
CA VAL A 31 -1.36 30.91 -12.40
C VAL A 31 -1.25 32.38 -12.03
N GLN A 32 -1.74 33.26 -12.92
CA GLN A 32 -1.99 34.65 -12.57
C GLN A 32 -3.19 34.71 -11.62
N ASP A 33 -3.10 35.55 -10.58
CA ASP A 33 -4.13 35.73 -9.54
C ASP A 33 -5.56 35.96 -10.09
N GLY A 34 -5.69 36.43 -11.32
CA GLY A 34 -6.97 36.70 -11.97
C GLY A 34 -7.80 35.47 -12.39
N ASP A 35 -7.14 34.34 -12.71
CA ASP A 35 -7.85 33.15 -13.23
C ASP A 35 -8.46 32.30 -12.11
N VAL A 36 -7.87 32.34 -10.91
CA VAL A 36 -8.36 31.61 -9.73
C VAL A 36 -9.46 32.39 -9.03
N ALA A 37 -9.32 33.71 -8.95
CA ALA A 37 -10.31 34.60 -8.34
C ALA A 37 -11.65 34.60 -9.08
N GLY A 38 -11.66 34.49 -10.41
CA GLY A 38 -12.89 34.48 -11.21
C GLY A 38 -13.75 33.24 -11.07
N ARG A 39 -13.15 32.09 -10.76
CA ARG A 39 -13.88 30.81 -10.60
C ARG A 39 -14.42 30.57 -9.19
N HIS A 40 -13.86 31.23 -8.17
CA HIS A 40 -14.20 31.04 -6.77
C HIS A 40 -14.82 32.28 -6.10
N ALA A 41 -15.00 33.39 -6.84
CA ALA A 41 -15.58 34.62 -6.29
C ALA A 41 -17.00 34.44 -5.75
N ALA A 42 -17.72 33.40 -6.15
CA ALA A 42 -19.05 33.05 -5.66
C ALA A 42 -19.02 32.00 -4.51
N ASP A 43 -17.85 31.50 -4.12
CA ASP A 43 -17.72 30.46 -3.07
C ASP A 43 -17.53 31.10 -1.67
N PRO A 44 -18.53 31.05 -0.80
CA PRO A 44 -18.46 31.69 0.53
C PRO A 44 -17.45 31.03 1.47
N VAL A 45 -16.86 29.88 1.12
CA VAL A 45 -15.84 29.18 1.91
C VAL A 45 -14.42 29.45 1.38
N ALA A 46 -14.27 29.87 0.13
CA ALA A 46 -12.98 30.22 -0.44
C ALA A 46 -12.54 31.59 0.08
N GLU A 47 -11.64 31.62 1.05
CA GLU A 47 -11.16 32.84 1.71
C GLU A 47 -9.85 33.37 1.11
N GLY A 48 -9.21 32.65 0.17
CA GLY A 48 -7.99 33.11 -0.44
C GLY A 48 -7.30 32.12 -1.36
N THR A 49 -6.36 32.65 -2.12
CA THR A 49 -5.43 31.88 -2.94
C THR A 49 -4.23 31.41 -2.11
N TRP A 50 -3.46 30.45 -2.63
CA TRP A 50 -2.19 30.03 -2.02
C TRP A 50 -1.21 31.20 -1.88
N ALA A 51 -1.14 32.11 -2.85
CA ALA A 51 -0.30 33.30 -2.79
C ALA A 51 -0.72 34.24 -1.65
N ALA A 52 -2.02 34.47 -1.47
CA ALA A 52 -2.53 35.28 -0.36
C ALA A 52 -2.26 34.65 1.01
N PHE A 53 -2.34 33.31 1.09
CA PHE A 53 -1.97 32.58 2.29
C PHE A 53 -0.49 32.78 2.63
N LEU A 54 0.42 32.58 1.66
CA LEU A 54 1.86 32.80 1.84
C LEU A 54 2.19 34.26 2.23
N ALA A 55 1.53 35.24 1.63
CA ALA A 55 1.68 36.64 2.02
C ALA A 55 1.29 36.89 3.49
N GLY A 56 0.44 36.04 4.05
CA GLY A 56 0.09 36.07 5.47
C GLY A 56 1.26 35.76 6.42
N ALA A 57 2.35 35.15 5.94
CA ALA A 57 3.53 34.86 6.72
C ALA A 57 4.17 36.14 7.30
N ALA A 58 4.10 37.27 6.58
CA ALA A 58 4.60 38.55 7.09
C ALA A 58 3.91 39.06 8.37
N ARG A 59 2.78 38.46 8.75
CA ARG A 59 2.04 38.78 10.00
C ARG A 59 2.40 37.89 11.18
N VAL A 60 3.24 36.87 10.95
CA VAL A 60 3.72 35.97 11.99
C VAL A 60 5.11 36.43 12.39
N SER A 61 5.31 36.75 13.66
CA SER A 61 6.63 37.14 14.15
C SER A 61 7.54 35.93 14.36
N ASP A 62 8.85 36.11 14.29
CA ASP A 62 9.82 35.06 14.61
C ASP A 62 9.64 34.54 16.04
N GLU A 63 9.19 35.41 16.97
CA GLU A 63 8.92 35.06 18.36
C GLU A 63 7.71 34.12 18.46
N ASP A 64 6.61 34.41 17.73
CA ASP A 64 5.44 33.55 17.69
C ASP A 64 5.76 32.19 17.07
N LEU A 65 6.58 32.17 15.99
CA LEU A 65 7.04 30.93 15.35
C LEU A 65 7.88 30.11 16.34
N ALA A 66 8.89 30.71 16.96
CA ALA A 66 9.75 30.04 17.94
C ALA A 66 8.95 29.52 19.15
N ALA A 67 7.94 30.26 19.61
CA ALA A 67 7.07 29.80 20.69
C ALA A 67 6.24 28.57 20.28
N ARG A 68 5.76 28.51 19.04
CA ARG A 68 5.05 27.33 18.51
C ARG A 68 5.97 26.13 18.36
N GLU A 69 7.16 26.33 17.82
CA GLU A 69 8.18 25.27 17.69
C GLU A 69 8.55 24.70 19.07
N ALA A 70 8.80 25.56 20.06
CA ALA A 70 9.13 25.15 21.42
C ALA A 70 7.98 24.41 22.14
N ALA A 71 6.73 24.68 21.75
CA ALA A 71 5.55 24.01 22.32
C ALA A 71 5.30 22.62 21.70
N THR A 72 5.86 22.34 20.52
CA THR A 72 5.67 21.09 19.81
C THR A 72 6.41 19.94 20.50
N ARG A 73 5.72 18.81 20.71
CA ARG A 73 6.27 17.63 21.38
C ARG A 73 6.28 16.42 20.43
N PRO A 74 7.21 15.49 20.59
CA PRO A 74 7.24 14.26 19.78
C PRO A 74 5.96 13.42 19.82
N ALA A 75 5.22 13.50 20.93
CA ALA A 75 3.96 12.77 21.11
C ALA A 75 2.71 13.51 20.58
N ASP A 76 2.87 14.75 20.09
CA ASP A 76 1.74 15.50 19.56
C ASP A 76 1.30 14.90 18.20
N PRO A 77 -0.02 14.87 17.94
CA PRO A 77 -0.54 14.48 16.63
C PRO A 77 -0.01 15.42 15.52
N VAL A 78 0.53 14.83 14.46
CA VAL A 78 1.02 15.59 13.30
C VAL A 78 0.28 15.25 12.01
N ASN A 79 -0.33 14.06 11.96
CA ASN A 79 -0.99 13.60 10.75
C ASN A 79 -2.25 12.81 11.07
N LEU A 80 -3.32 13.08 10.32
CA LEU A 80 -4.52 12.27 10.24
C LEU A 80 -4.55 11.61 8.87
N GLN A 81 -4.17 10.33 8.85
CA GLN A 81 -4.10 9.55 7.63
C GLN A 81 -5.39 8.73 7.46
N TYR A 82 -6.20 9.08 6.48
CA TYR A 82 -7.43 8.34 6.22
C TYR A 82 -7.16 7.03 5.49
N THR A 83 -7.72 5.93 6.00
CA THR A 83 -7.69 4.62 5.35
C THR A 83 -9.08 4.25 4.86
N SER A 84 -9.15 3.57 3.71
CA SER A 84 -10.39 2.95 3.25
C SER A 84 -10.68 1.73 4.13
N GLY A 85 -11.51 1.90 5.15
CA GLY A 85 -11.96 0.78 5.98
C GLY A 85 -12.71 -0.26 5.14
N THR A 86 -12.54 -1.53 5.47
CA THR A 86 -13.33 -2.64 4.87
C THR A 86 -14.83 -2.54 5.15
N THR A 87 -15.26 -1.62 6.01
CA THR A 87 -16.64 -1.47 6.52
C THR A 87 -17.35 -0.19 6.08
N GLY A 88 -16.89 0.51 5.03
CA GLY A 88 -17.61 1.61 4.38
C GLY A 88 -17.01 3.00 4.61
N PHE A 89 -17.02 3.57 5.83
CA PHE A 89 -16.47 4.92 6.05
C PHE A 89 -14.96 4.90 6.32
N PRO A 90 -14.19 5.83 5.71
CA PRO A 90 -12.77 5.96 5.98
C PRO A 90 -12.52 6.26 7.47
N LYS A 91 -11.44 5.65 8.02
CA LYS A 91 -11.00 5.89 9.39
C LYS A 91 -9.80 6.82 9.38
N GLY A 92 -9.80 7.85 10.22
CA GLY A 92 -8.68 8.77 10.40
C GLY A 92 -7.68 8.21 11.40
N VAL A 93 -6.58 7.63 10.92
CA VAL A 93 -5.48 7.16 11.76
C VAL A 93 -4.70 8.35 12.28
N THR A 94 -4.58 8.48 13.60
CA THR A 94 -3.87 9.61 14.25
C THR A 94 -2.42 9.24 14.51
N LEU A 95 -1.50 9.88 13.80
CA LEU A 95 -0.05 9.67 13.92
C LEU A 95 0.63 10.86 14.56
N THR A 96 1.63 10.59 15.40
CA THR A 96 2.47 11.59 16.08
C THR A 96 3.74 11.89 15.29
N HIS A 97 4.42 12.99 15.62
CA HIS A 97 5.77 13.25 15.12
C HIS A 97 6.71 12.07 15.37
N ARG A 98 6.65 11.47 16.58
CA ARG A 98 7.46 10.33 16.94
C ARG A 98 7.21 9.12 16.04
N ASN A 99 5.93 8.84 15.70
CA ASN A 99 5.60 7.73 14.81
C ASN A 99 6.27 7.92 13.44
N VAL A 100 5.97 9.02 12.77
CA VAL A 100 6.36 9.21 11.36
C VAL A 100 7.85 9.45 11.19
N LEU A 101 8.48 10.26 12.07
CA LEU A 101 9.91 10.57 11.96
C LEU A 101 10.79 9.36 12.24
N ASN A 102 10.54 8.64 13.35
CA ASN A 102 11.38 7.47 13.65
C ASN A 102 11.19 6.35 12.63
N ASN A 103 9.95 6.12 12.15
CA ASN A 103 9.73 5.08 11.17
C ASN A 103 10.44 5.40 9.85
N GLY A 104 10.30 6.63 9.34
CA GLY A 104 11.02 7.08 8.14
C GLY A 104 12.54 7.03 8.31
N PHE A 105 13.07 7.51 9.43
CA PHE A 105 14.51 7.45 9.71
C PHE A 105 15.04 6.01 9.70
N HIS A 106 14.43 5.09 10.45
CA HIS A 106 14.88 3.70 10.46
C HIS A 106 14.73 2.98 9.12
N ILE A 107 13.74 3.37 8.29
CA ILE A 107 13.63 2.83 6.92
C ILE A 107 14.84 3.26 6.09
N GLY A 108 15.21 4.54 6.13
CA GLY A 108 16.38 5.05 5.40
C GLY A 108 17.68 4.39 5.87
N GLU A 109 17.88 4.21 7.19
CA GLU A 109 19.00 3.45 7.75
C GLU A 109 19.07 2.02 7.18
N LEU A 110 17.93 1.31 7.15
CA LEU A 110 17.88 -0.06 6.64
C LEU A 110 18.11 -0.16 5.12
N LEU A 111 17.76 0.90 4.36
CA LEU A 111 18.08 1.01 2.93
C LEU A 111 19.51 1.51 2.68
N GLY A 112 20.20 1.94 3.75
CA GLY A 112 21.54 2.50 3.69
C GLY A 112 21.60 3.79 2.89
N TYR A 113 20.63 4.68 3.13
CA TYR A 113 20.62 6.00 2.49
C TYR A 113 21.68 6.92 3.06
N THR A 114 22.20 7.74 2.17
CA THR A 114 23.17 8.82 2.44
C THR A 114 22.78 10.05 1.61
N GLU A 115 23.50 11.16 1.79
CA GLU A 115 23.36 12.37 0.98
C GLU A 115 23.68 12.16 -0.52
N GLU A 116 24.34 11.06 -0.88
CA GLU A 116 24.66 10.71 -2.27
C GLU A 116 23.48 10.01 -2.99
N ASP A 117 22.47 9.55 -2.24
CA ASP A 117 21.36 8.82 -2.82
C ASP A 117 20.32 9.75 -3.46
N THR A 118 19.80 9.30 -4.59
CA THR A 118 18.67 9.92 -5.29
C THR A 118 17.52 8.92 -5.36
N VAL A 119 16.37 9.31 -4.83
CA VAL A 119 15.20 8.44 -4.65
C VAL A 119 14.05 8.90 -5.52
N VAL A 120 13.63 8.07 -6.49
CA VAL A 120 12.43 8.32 -7.31
C VAL A 120 11.21 7.79 -6.59
N ILE A 121 10.25 8.68 -6.32
CA ILE A 121 9.05 8.41 -5.50
C ILE A 121 7.79 8.60 -6.36
N PRO A 122 7.36 7.58 -7.11
CA PRO A 122 6.14 7.67 -7.93
C PRO A 122 4.86 7.36 -7.15
N VAL A 123 4.97 7.00 -5.87
CA VAL A 123 3.84 6.66 -4.98
C VAL A 123 3.21 7.93 -4.39
N PRO A 124 1.87 7.92 -4.11
CA PRO A 124 1.17 9.12 -3.67
C PRO A 124 1.56 9.56 -2.25
N PHE A 125 1.78 10.87 -2.07
CA PHE A 125 2.19 11.47 -0.78
C PHE A 125 1.08 11.61 0.25
N PHE A 126 -0.19 11.50 -0.17
CA PHE A 126 -1.31 11.40 0.76
C PHE A 126 -1.45 10.03 1.43
N HIS A 127 -0.55 9.08 1.12
CA HIS A 127 -0.44 7.77 1.73
C HIS A 127 0.89 7.64 2.46
N CYS A 128 0.93 6.91 3.59
CA CYS A 128 2.17 6.71 4.37
C CYS A 128 3.33 6.16 3.55
N PHE A 129 3.06 5.40 2.47
CA PHE A 129 4.12 4.94 1.58
C PHE A 129 4.88 6.12 0.96
N GLY A 130 4.19 7.09 0.37
CA GLY A 130 4.86 8.26 -0.20
C GLY A 130 5.38 9.22 0.88
N MET A 131 4.59 9.49 1.92
CA MET A 131 4.94 10.45 2.96
C MET A 131 6.08 9.95 3.86
N VAL A 132 5.94 8.76 4.47
CA VAL A 132 6.91 8.27 5.47
C VAL A 132 8.03 7.49 4.82
N ILE A 133 7.71 6.39 4.08
CA ILE A 133 8.73 5.56 3.43
C ILE A 133 9.44 6.37 2.34
N GLY A 134 8.71 7.21 1.59
CA GLY A 134 9.26 8.07 0.56
C GLY A 134 9.97 9.29 1.14
N VAL A 135 9.20 10.32 1.47
CA VAL A 135 9.76 11.65 1.79
C VAL A 135 10.57 11.65 3.08
N ILE A 136 10.01 11.14 4.20
CA ILE A 136 10.71 11.23 5.49
C ILE A 136 12.01 10.41 5.47
N ALA A 137 12.00 9.17 4.94
CA ALA A 137 13.22 8.37 4.85
C ALA A 137 14.30 9.05 3.99
N THR A 138 13.91 9.68 2.89
CA THR A 138 14.83 10.38 2.00
C THR A 138 15.42 11.63 2.66
N VAL A 139 14.57 12.54 3.17
CA VAL A 139 15.04 13.82 3.69
C VAL A 139 15.80 13.69 5.02
N SER A 140 15.47 12.69 5.84
CA SER A 140 16.18 12.43 7.10
C SER A 140 17.63 11.98 6.91
N HIS A 141 18.01 11.55 5.70
CA HIS A 141 19.38 11.14 5.34
C HIS A 141 20.08 12.12 4.39
N GLY A 142 19.46 13.29 4.12
CA GLY A 142 20.01 14.27 3.20
C GLY A 142 19.93 13.85 1.72
N SER A 143 19.27 12.76 1.41
CA SER A 143 19.13 12.23 0.05
C SER A 143 18.22 13.12 -0.80
N LEU A 144 18.34 13.05 -2.13
CA LEU A 144 17.51 13.78 -3.07
C LEU A 144 16.20 13.03 -3.37
N ALA A 145 15.06 13.66 -3.12
CA ALA A 145 13.75 13.15 -3.52
C ALA A 145 13.38 13.65 -4.93
N VAL A 146 13.02 12.73 -5.82
CA VAL A 146 12.58 13.00 -7.19
C VAL A 146 11.13 12.57 -7.37
N ILE A 147 10.26 13.52 -7.73
CA ILE A 147 8.85 13.29 -8.02
C ILE A 147 8.68 13.23 -9.54
N PRO A 148 8.48 12.03 -10.13
CA PRO A 148 8.54 11.88 -11.59
C PRO A 148 7.34 12.49 -12.33
N ALA A 149 6.18 12.57 -11.69
CA ALA A 149 4.94 13.13 -12.24
C ALA A 149 3.91 13.40 -11.15
N ARG A 150 2.79 14.05 -11.49
CA ARG A 150 1.67 14.33 -10.56
C ARG A 150 0.95 13.05 -10.08
N SER A 151 0.94 12.03 -10.90
CA SER A 151 0.42 10.70 -10.62
C SER A 151 1.36 9.67 -11.23
N PHE A 152 1.25 8.42 -10.80
CA PHE A 152 2.09 7.37 -11.37
C PHE A 152 1.89 7.26 -12.89
N GLU A 153 3.01 7.38 -13.61
CA GLU A 153 3.13 7.11 -15.04
C GLU A 153 4.43 6.34 -15.25
N PRO A 154 4.37 5.09 -15.77
CA PRO A 154 5.50 4.18 -15.79
C PRO A 154 6.71 4.71 -16.57
N VAL A 155 6.50 5.35 -17.73
CA VAL A 155 7.60 5.87 -18.55
C VAL A 155 8.26 7.08 -17.90
N SER A 156 7.46 7.97 -17.28
CA SER A 156 8.00 9.12 -16.52
C SER A 156 8.85 8.68 -15.34
N ALA A 157 8.45 7.62 -14.64
CA ALA A 157 9.24 7.05 -13.54
C ALA A 157 10.59 6.52 -14.05
N LEU A 158 10.59 5.73 -15.12
CA LEU A 158 11.83 5.20 -15.73
C LEU A 158 12.75 6.30 -16.26
N ARG A 159 12.18 7.32 -16.95
CA ARG A 159 12.95 8.48 -17.43
C ARG A 159 13.53 9.30 -16.29
N ALA A 160 12.79 9.46 -15.19
CA ALA A 160 13.31 10.16 -14.02
C ALA A 160 14.53 9.44 -13.43
N VAL A 161 14.49 8.09 -13.34
CA VAL A 161 15.65 7.29 -12.92
C VAL A 161 16.86 7.57 -13.81
N ALA A 162 16.71 7.40 -15.13
CA ALA A 162 17.81 7.58 -16.08
C ALA A 162 18.35 9.04 -16.11
N ALA A 163 17.46 10.03 -16.03
CA ALA A 163 17.84 11.44 -16.11
C ALA A 163 18.55 11.95 -14.86
N THR A 164 18.27 11.37 -13.68
CA THR A 164 18.85 11.81 -12.42
C THR A 164 19.95 10.89 -11.87
N GLY A 165 20.20 9.75 -12.55
CA GLY A 165 21.09 8.71 -12.04
C GLY A 165 20.58 8.15 -10.69
N ALA A 166 19.27 8.00 -10.54
CA ALA A 166 18.69 7.60 -9.27
C ALA A 166 19.20 6.25 -8.79
N THR A 167 19.44 6.15 -7.49
CA THR A 167 19.94 4.95 -6.83
C THR A 167 18.83 4.11 -6.21
N SER A 168 17.63 4.69 -6.08
CA SER A 168 16.48 4.06 -5.44
C SER A 168 15.17 4.37 -6.16
N LEU A 169 14.30 3.36 -6.28
CA LEU A 169 12.98 3.46 -6.90
C LEU A 169 11.93 2.77 -6.04
N TYR A 170 10.81 3.45 -5.80
CA TYR A 170 9.70 2.94 -5.01
C TYR A 170 8.50 2.56 -5.87
N GLY A 171 7.71 1.61 -5.39
CA GLY A 171 6.45 1.26 -6.04
C GLY A 171 5.69 0.15 -5.34
N VAL A 172 4.40 0.06 -5.66
CA VAL A 172 3.63 -1.15 -5.39
C VAL A 172 3.90 -2.17 -6.51
N PRO A 173 3.67 -3.48 -6.30
CA PRO A 173 3.93 -4.51 -7.33
C PRO A 173 3.34 -4.18 -8.69
N ALA A 174 2.09 -3.69 -8.76
CA ALA A 174 1.45 -3.30 -10.02
C ALA A 174 2.20 -2.18 -10.77
N MET A 175 2.84 -1.24 -10.04
CA MET A 175 3.67 -0.20 -10.65
C MET A 175 4.93 -0.81 -11.29
N PHE A 176 5.60 -1.73 -10.59
CA PHE A 176 6.76 -2.43 -11.15
C PHE A 176 6.38 -3.29 -12.35
N ILE A 177 5.25 -4.00 -12.32
CA ILE A 177 4.73 -4.75 -13.46
C ILE A 177 4.49 -3.82 -14.66
N ALA A 178 3.87 -2.66 -14.43
CA ALA A 178 3.60 -1.68 -15.47
C ALA A 178 4.89 -1.09 -16.07
N MET A 179 5.92 -0.83 -15.26
CA MET A 179 7.23 -0.36 -15.72
C MET A 179 7.98 -1.45 -16.51
N LEU A 180 7.98 -2.70 -16.01
CA LEU A 180 8.61 -3.83 -16.68
C LEU A 180 8.00 -4.15 -18.06
N ALA A 181 6.74 -3.82 -18.26
CA ALA A 181 6.04 -4.01 -19.55
C ALA A 181 6.38 -2.93 -20.61
N ARG A 182 7.14 -1.88 -20.26
CA ARG A 182 7.47 -0.80 -21.20
C ARG A 182 8.79 -1.07 -21.94
N PRO A 183 8.87 -0.73 -23.25
CA PRO A 183 10.12 -0.81 -24.00
C PRO A 183 11.25 0.03 -23.37
N GLU A 184 10.91 1.14 -22.73
CA GLU A 184 11.85 2.01 -22.02
C GLU A 184 12.59 1.29 -20.88
N ALA A 185 12.03 0.21 -20.33
CA ALA A 185 12.67 -0.60 -19.29
C ALA A 185 14.00 -1.24 -19.77
N ASP A 186 14.13 -1.50 -21.06
CA ASP A 186 15.34 -2.07 -21.67
C ASP A 186 16.15 -1.00 -22.45
N ALA A 187 15.54 0.14 -22.79
CA ALA A 187 16.17 1.18 -23.61
C ALA A 187 16.86 2.27 -22.78
N LEU A 188 16.45 2.47 -21.53
CA LEU A 188 17.03 3.48 -20.64
C LEU A 188 18.12 2.88 -19.75
N ASP A 189 19.12 3.69 -19.40
CA ASP A 189 20.14 3.30 -18.44
C ASP A 189 19.58 3.39 -17.01
N LEU A 190 19.33 2.24 -16.41
CA LEU A 190 18.84 2.07 -15.04
C LEU A 190 19.92 1.48 -14.12
N SER A 191 21.16 1.37 -14.59
CA SER A 191 22.27 0.68 -13.90
C SER A 191 22.70 1.33 -12.57
N THR A 192 22.27 2.57 -12.32
CA THR A 192 22.53 3.27 -11.06
C THR A 192 21.63 2.81 -9.92
N LEU A 193 20.49 2.17 -10.24
CA LEU A 193 19.60 1.63 -9.22
C LEU A 193 20.30 0.50 -8.45
N ARG A 194 20.24 0.56 -7.14
CA ARG A 194 20.70 -0.51 -6.24
C ARG A 194 19.62 -1.00 -5.30
N THR A 195 18.74 -0.10 -4.85
CA THR A 195 17.76 -0.35 -3.79
C THR A 195 16.40 0.29 -4.09
N GLY A 196 15.51 0.21 -3.16
CA GLY A 196 14.16 0.76 -3.19
C GLY A 196 13.21 -0.10 -2.40
N VAL A 197 11.92 0.22 -2.44
CA VAL A 197 10.88 -0.51 -1.70
C VAL A 197 9.78 -0.97 -2.63
N MET A 198 9.50 -2.26 -2.61
CA MET A 198 8.28 -2.84 -3.18
C MET A 198 7.36 -3.24 -2.04
N ALA A 199 6.22 -2.57 -1.88
CA ALA A 199 5.32 -2.78 -0.75
C ALA A 199 3.87 -2.39 -1.05
N GLY A 200 2.99 -2.50 -0.06
CA GLY A 200 1.59 -2.07 -0.14
C GLY A 200 0.60 -3.17 -0.54
N SER A 201 1.07 -4.24 -1.11
CA SER A 201 0.33 -5.48 -1.37
C SER A 201 1.30 -6.66 -1.40
N THR A 202 0.80 -7.88 -1.64
CA THR A 202 1.65 -9.06 -1.86
C THR A 202 2.64 -8.79 -2.99
N CYS A 203 3.93 -9.02 -2.73
CA CYS A 203 5.01 -8.85 -3.71
C CYS A 203 5.31 -10.20 -4.37
N PRO A 204 4.91 -10.41 -5.65
CA PRO A 204 5.14 -11.69 -6.30
C PRO A 204 6.63 -11.95 -6.51
N VAL A 205 7.09 -13.15 -6.15
CA VAL A 205 8.51 -13.55 -6.26
C VAL A 205 9.07 -13.33 -7.66
N GLU A 206 8.30 -13.67 -8.69
CA GLU A 206 8.73 -13.54 -10.09
C GLU A 206 8.85 -12.07 -10.54
N VAL A 207 8.05 -11.18 -9.98
CA VAL A 207 8.18 -9.73 -10.21
C VAL A 207 9.44 -9.20 -9.55
N MET A 208 9.71 -9.61 -8.31
CA MET A 208 10.94 -9.26 -7.58
C MET A 208 12.19 -9.68 -8.35
N LYS A 209 12.24 -10.92 -8.83
CA LYS A 209 13.37 -11.43 -9.64
C LYS A 209 13.61 -10.56 -10.88
N LYS A 210 12.54 -10.21 -11.62
CA LYS A 210 12.65 -9.35 -12.81
C LYS A 210 13.13 -7.95 -12.48
N VAL A 211 12.70 -7.37 -11.35
CA VAL A 211 13.14 -6.04 -10.89
C VAL A 211 14.63 -6.08 -10.52
N ILE A 212 15.08 -7.11 -9.83
CA ILE A 212 16.51 -7.31 -9.52
C ILE A 212 17.34 -7.45 -10.81
N ASP A 213 16.89 -8.26 -11.74
CA ASP A 213 17.61 -8.57 -12.98
C ASP A 213 17.62 -7.38 -13.96
N ARG A 214 16.45 -6.79 -14.26
CA ARG A 214 16.31 -5.78 -15.32
C ARG A 214 16.50 -4.33 -14.84
N PHE A 215 16.17 -4.05 -13.56
CA PHE A 215 16.34 -2.71 -12.98
C PHE A 215 17.57 -2.61 -12.06
N HIS A 216 18.38 -3.69 -11.98
CA HIS A 216 19.59 -3.75 -11.16
C HIS A 216 19.39 -3.52 -9.66
N MET A 217 18.15 -3.56 -9.16
CA MET A 217 17.79 -3.31 -7.77
C MET A 217 18.15 -4.52 -6.87
N SER A 218 19.44 -4.85 -6.78
CA SER A 218 19.92 -6.02 -6.03
C SER A 218 19.59 -5.97 -4.54
N GLU A 219 19.37 -4.78 -3.99
CA GLU A 219 19.03 -4.54 -2.59
C GLU A 219 17.55 -4.09 -2.42
N VAL A 220 16.67 -4.38 -3.41
CA VAL A 220 15.26 -4.03 -3.27
C VAL A 220 14.67 -4.66 -2.01
N ALA A 221 13.99 -3.84 -1.19
CA ALA A 221 13.41 -4.28 0.07
C ALA A 221 11.91 -4.51 -0.07
N ILE A 222 11.41 -5.51 0.66
CA ILE A 222 10.01 -5.66 1.00
C ILE A 222 9.80 -5.15 2.42
N CYS A 223 8.71 -4.44 2.67
CA CYS A 223 8.27 -4.12 4.01
C CYS A 223 6.79 -4.42 4.19
N TYR A 224 6.43 -4.73 5.41
CA TYR A 224 5.06 -4.95 5.83
C TYR A 224 4.68 -3.98 6.94
N GLY A 225 3.44 -3.57 6.88
CA GLY A 225 2.80 -2.76 7.88
C GLY A 225 1.51 -2.12 7.37
N MET A 226 0.99 -1.20 8.12
CA MET A 226 -0.28 -0.56 7.87
C MET A 226 -0.22 0.89 8.35
N THR A 227 -1.17 1.72 7.92
CA THR A 227 -1.20 3.14 8.34
C THR A 227 -1.15 3.27 9.85
N GLU A 228 -1.80 2.36 10.56
CA GLU A 228 -1.86 2.26 12.01
C GLU A 228 -0.49 1.98 12.69
N THR A 229 0.53 1.58 11.91
CA THR A 229 1.91 1.34 12.38
C THR A 229 2.95 2.25 11.74
N ALA A 230 2.54 3.37 11.12
CA ALA A 230 3.29 4.55 10.67
C ALA A 230 4.43 4.42 9.63
N PRO A 231 4.41 3.60 8.57
CA PRO A 231 3.55 2.44 8.38
C PRO A 231 4.25 1.09 8.61
N VAL A 232 5.59 1.01 8.82
CA VAL A 232 6.37 -0.22 8.71
C VAL A 232 6.60 -0.88 10.07
N SER A 233 6.16 -2.14 10.18
CA SER A 233 6.38 -3.01 11.33
C SER A 233 7.55 -3.96 11.12
N THR A 234 7.70 -4.50 9.89
CA THR A 234 8.81 -5.39 9.51
C THR A 234 9.37 -5.00 8.14
N MET A 235 10.64 -5.28 7.91
CA MET A 235 11.33 -4.97 6.66
C MET A 235 12.47 -5.94 6.43
N THR A 236 12.74 -6.31 5.18
CA THR A 236 13.93 -7.08 4.79
C THR A 236 15.19 -6.23 4.95
N ARG A 237 16.35 -6.87 5.06
CA ARG A 237 17.65 -6.23 5.23
C ARG A 237 18.45 -6.30 3.93
N ARG A 238 19.43 -5.43 3.77
CA ARG A 238 20.31 -5.36 2.60
C ARG A 238 21.13 -6.62 2.40
N ASP A 239 21.51 -7.27 3.49
CA ASP A 239 22.30 -8.51 3.56
C ASP A 239 21.45 -9.78 3.55
N ASP A 240 20.13 -9.67 3.54
CA ASP A 240 19.24 -10.82 3.42
C ASP A 240 19.42 -11.53 2.07
N SER A 241 19.34 -12.86 2.07
CA SER A 241 19.37 -13.65 0.85
C SER A 241 18.18 -13.32 -0.07
N LEU A 242 18.32 -13.64 -1.36
CA LEU A 242 17.21 -13.48 -2.31
C LEU A 242 15.96 -14.23 -1.85
N GLU A 243 16.10 -15.40 -1.26
CA GLU A 243 15.00 -16.19 -0.72
C GLU A 243 14.28 -15.45 0.40
N VAL A 244 14.99 -14.93 1.39
CA VAL A 244 14.40 -14.14 2.49
C VAL A 244 13.68 -12.91 1.94
N ARG A 245 14.29 -12.15 1.00
CA ARG A 245 13.68 -10.96 0.41
C ARG A 245 12.45 -11.24 -0.44
N THR A 246 12.35 -12.42 -1.05
CA THR A 246 11.24 -12.76 -1.94
C THR A 246 10.13 -13.54 -1.26
N GLN A 247 10.42 -14.23 -0.15
CA GLN A 247 9.45 -15.10 0.54
C GLN A 247 8.99 -14.57 1.88
N THR A 248 9.64 -13.54 2.43
CA THR A 248 9.28 -12.94 3.72
C THR A 248 9.05 -11.45 3.60
N VAL A 249 8.48 -10.85 4.64
CA VAL A 249 8.41 -9.40 4.80
C VAL A 249 9.50 -8.89 5.75
N GLY A 250 10.55 -9.68 5.91
CA GLY A 250 11.71 -9.38 6.73
C GLY A 250 11.45 -9.49 8.22
N ARG A 251 12.30 -8.82 8.99
CA ARG A 251 12.33 -8.86 10.46
C ARG A 251 11.77 -7.55 11.04
N THR A 252 11.40 -7.59 12.30
CA THR A 252 10.89 -6.44 13.05
C THR A 252 11.78 -5.21 12.89
N MET A 253 11.15 -4.03 12.75
CA MET A 253 11.84 -2.73 12.70
C MET A 253 12.60 -2.45 14.00
N PRO A 254 13.69 -1.66 13.96
CA PRO A 254 14.38 -1.22 15.16
C PRO A 254 13.43 -0.55 16.16
N HIS A 255 13.55 -0.90 17.46
CA HIS A 255 12.73 -0.35 18.54
C HIS A 255 11.21 -0.59 18.42
N VAL A 256 10.82 -1.60 17.66
CA VAL A 256 9.46 -2.13 17.53
C VAL A 256 9.47 -3.57 18.04
N GLU A 257 8.36 -4.02 18.55
CA GLU A 257 8.15 -5.41 18.95
C GLU A 257 7.07 -6.01 18.06
N THR A 258 7.25 -7.28 17.68
CA THR A 258 6.23 -8.07 16.98
C THR A 258 6.06 -9.42 17.65
N LYS A 259 4.84 -9.91 17.66
CA LYS A 259 4.50 -11.27 18.11
C LYS A 259 3.45 -11.87 17.18
N ILE A 260 3.39 -13.20 17.16
CA ILE A 260 2.33 -13.94 16.48
C ILE A 260 1.46 -14.57 17.57
N VAL A 261 0.14 -14.35 17.50
CA VAL A 261 -0.80 -14.85 18.51
C VAL A 261 -1.88 -15.70 17.87
N ASP A 262 -2.42 -16.65 18.61
CA ASP A 262 -3.65 -17.35 18.22
C ASP A 262 -4.81 -16.34 18.24
N PRO A 263 -5.52 -16.14 17.13
CA PRO A 263 -6.62 -15.16 17.06
C PRO A 263 -7.80 -15.48 18.01
N ALA A 264 -7.95 -16.74 18.45
CA ALA A 264 -9.05 -17.16 19.31
C ALA A 264 -8.72 -16.98 20.81
N THR A 265 -7.46 -17.22 21.22
CA THR A 265 -7.05 -17.19 22.63
C THR A 265 -6.22 -15.95 22.99
N GLY A 266 -5.55 -15.33 22.03
CA GLY A 266 -4.58 -14.24 22.24
C GLY A 266 -3.20 -14.72 22.73
N ASP A 267 -3.00 -16.05 22.89
CA ASP A 267 -1.73 -16.61 23.33
C ASP A 267 -0.68 -16.54 22.22
N VAL A 268 0.58 -16.32 22.61
CA VAL A 268 1.70 -16.34 21.64
C VAL A 268 1.89 -17.76 21.13
N VAL A 269 1.89 -17.93 19.81
CA VAL A 269 2.13 -19.23 19.18
C VAL A 269 3.63 -19.53 19.04
N PRO A 270 4.04 -20.82 18.96
CA PRO A 270 5.42 -21.20 18.70
C PRO A 270 5.94 -20.64 17.36
N ARG A 271 7.27 -20.53 17.25
CA ARG A 271 7.92 -20.19 15.97
C ARG A 271 7.50 -21.15 14.86
N GLY A 272 7.27 -20.63 13.67
CA GLY A 272 6.78 -21.38 12.52
C GLY A 272 5.27 -21.64 12.50
N ALA A 273 4.57 -21.45 13.62
CA ALA A 273 3.11 -21.57 13.65
C ALA A 273 2.43 -20.29 13.15
N THR A 274 1.32 -20.48 12.45
CA THR A 274 0.51 -19.36 11.91
C THR A 274 -0.41 -18.79 12.99
N GLY A 275 -0.49 -17.47 13.07
CA GLY A 275 -1.38 -16.72 13.95
C GLY A 275 -1.51 -15.28 13.49
N GLU A 276 -2.17 -14.43 14.29
CA GLU A 276 -2.28 -13.01 14.00
C GLU A 276 -0.98 -12.27 14.33
N LEU A 277 -0.50 -11.45 13.41
CA LEU A 277 0.64 -10.57 13.65
C LEU A 277 0.20 -9.35 14.46
N CYS A 278 0.83 -9.15 15.61
CA CYS A 278 0.66 -7.97 16.46
C CYS A 278 1.95 -7.16 16.53
N THR A 279 1.81 -5.83 16.56
CA THR A 279 2.93 -4.88 16.61
C THR A 279 2.78 -3.96 17.82
N ARG A 280 3.89 -3.67 18.52
CA ARG A 280 3.97 -2.71 19.61
C ARG A 280 5.21 -1.83 19.49
N GLY A 281 5.12 -0.58 19.88
CA GLY A 281 6.27 0.33 19.96
C GLY A 281 5.96 1.73 19.45
N TYR A 282 7.02 2.47 19.17
CA TYR A 282 6.91 3.89 18.76
C TYR A 282 6.09 4.09 17.48
N SER A 283 5.99 3.09 16.62
CA SER A 283 5.31 3.18 15.32
C SER A 283 3.78 3.10 15.44
N VAL A 284 3.25 2.56 16.55
CA VAL A 284 1.82 2.37 16.73
C VAL A 284 1.10 3.71 16.90
N MET A 285 -0.01 3.89 16.20
CA MET A 285 -0.85 5.09 16.22
C MET A 285 -1.37 5.43 17.63
N LEU A 286 -1.83 6.68 17.82
CA LEU A 286 -2.60 7.04 19.03
C LEU A 286 -4.00 6.41 19.05
N GLY A 287 -4.58 6.17 17.89
CA GLY A 287 -5.90 5.63 17.69
C GLY A 287 -6.57 6.20 16.45
N TYR A 288 -7.81 5.81 16.21
CA TYR A 288 -8.64 6.40 15.17
C TYR A 288 -9.26 7.70 15.69
N TRP A 289 -9.16 8.76 14.89
CA TRP A 289 -9.70 10.08 15.24
C TRP A 289 -11.20 10.00 15.52
N ASP A 290 -11.59 10.50 16.68
CA ASP A 290 -12.99 10.52 17.17
C ASP A 290 -13.72 9.17 17.08
N ALA A 291 -12.96 8.05 17.24
CA ALA A 291 -13.50 6.70 17.18
C ALA A 291 -12.86 5.77 18.23
N PRO A 292 -13.05 6.02 19.53
CA PRO A 292 -12.41 5.26 20.61
C PRO A 292 -12.83 3.79 20.62
N GLU A 293 -14.08 3.48 20.29
CA GLU A 293 -14.57 2.09 20.23
C GLU A 293 -13.83 1.30 19.15
N LYS A 294 -13.70 1.87 17.95
CA LYS A 294 -12.94 1.23 16.87
C LYS A 294 -11.44 1.13 17.17
N THR A 295 -10.91 2.04 17.96
CA THR A 295 -9.53 1.97 18.44
C THR A 295 -9.35 0.78 19.37
N ALA A 296 -10.26 0.58 20.33
CA ALA A 296 -10.23 -0.55 21.26
C ALA A 296 -10.41 -1.92 20.59
N GLU A 297 -11.01 -1.98 19.39
CA GLU A 297 -11.10 -3.23 18.60
C GLU A 297 -9.75 -3.71 18.06
N VAL A 298 -8.76 -2.83 17.92
CA VAL A 298 -7.49 -3.13 17.24
C VAL A 298 -6.25 -2.82 18.08
N LEU A 299 -6.40 -2.02 19.14
CA LEU A 299 -5.31 -1.64 20.03
C LEU A 299 -5.69 -2.10 21.45
N ASP A 300 -4.94 -3.09 21.96
CA ASP A 300 -5.18 -3.64 23.29
C ASP A 300 -4.64 -2.74 24.43
N ALA A 301 -4.95 -3.11 25.69
CA ALA A 301 -4.54 -2.36 26.87
C ALA A 301 -3.01 -2.35 27.11
N ASP A 302 -2.30 -3.32 26.56
CA ASP A 302 -0.83 -3.45 26.64
C ASP A 302 -0.12 -2.73 25.48
N GLY A 303 -0.86 -2.06 24.60
CA GLY A 303 -0.36 -1.29 23.48
C GLY A 303 0.00 -2.13 22.24
N TRP A 304 -0.52 -3.35 22.14
CA TRP A 304 -0.38 -4.16 20.94
C TRP A 304 -1.44 -3.81 19.92
N MET A 305 -0.98 -3.47 18.72
CA MET A 305 -1.82 -3.29 17.54
C MET A 305 -2.06 -4.64 16.87
N HIS A 306 -3.31 -5.07 16.83
CA HIS A 306 -3.79 -6.26 16.14
C HIS A 306 -3.99 -5.95 14.66
N SER A 307 -3.22 -6.62 13.79
CA SER A 307 -3.19 -6.28 12.36
C SER A 307 -4.39 -6.82 11.56
N GLY A 308 -5.01 -7.89 12.04
CA GLY A 308 -5.99 -8.68 11.29
C GLY A 308 -5.35 -9.52 10.17
N ASP A 309 -4.01 -9.57 10.09
CA ASP A 309 -3.27 -10.33 9.10
C ASP A 309 -2.66 -11.58 9.76
N LEU A 310 -2.83 -12.73 9.11
CA LEU A 310 -2.20 -13.99 9.50
C LEU A 310 -0.75 -14.00 9.05
N ALA A 311 0.12 -14.44 9.94
CA ALA A 311 1.54 -14.55 9.68
C ALA A 311 2.16 -15.70 10.48
N SER A 312 3.32 -16.16 10.03
CA SER A 312 4.24 -16.99 10.78
C SER A 312 5.57 -16.27 10.97
N MET A 313 6.34 -16.65 11.97
CA MET A 313 7.64 -16.08 12.27
C MET A 313 8.66 -17.18 12.42
N ASP A 314 9.69 -17.18 11.57
CA ASP A 314 10.77 -18.16 11.57
C ASP A 314 11.69 -18.00 12.80
N GLU A 315 12.61 -18.95 13.02
CA GLU A 315 13.54 -18.94 14.17
C GLU A 315 14.48 -17.72 14.17
N ASP A 316 14.83 -17.20 12.98
CA ASP A 316 15.67 -16.01 12.80
C ASP A 316 14.89 -14.69 12.95
N GLY A 317 13.57 -14.75 13.18
CA GLY A 317 12.67 -13.60 13.32
C GLY A 317 12.12 -13.08 11.99
N SER A 318 12.38 -13.72 10.86
CA SER A 318 11.77 -13.40 9.57
C SER A 318 10.27 -13.72 9.59
N VAL A 319 9.45 -12.79 9.12
CA VAL A 319 7.98 -12.89 9.14
C VAL A 319 7.48 -13.22 7.74
N ARG A 320 6.56 -14.19 7.65
CA ARG A 320 5.82 -14.52 6.43
C ARG A 320 4.36 -14.12 6.62
N ILE A 321 3.81 -13.34 5.71
CA ILE A 321 2.38 -13.03 5.71
C ILE A 321 1.65 -14.16 5.00
N GLU A 322 0.72 -14.79 5.68
CA GLU A 322 -0.06 -15.92 5.15
C GLU A 322 -1.39 -15.46 4.52
N GLY A 323 -1.88 -14.27 4.91
CA GLY A 323 -3.12 -13.71 4.38
C GLY A 323 -3.83 -12.80 5.37
N ARG A 324 -5.07 -12.46 5.08
CA ARG A 324 -5.93 -11.72 6.01
C ARG A 324 -6.95 -12.63 6.65
N ILE A 325 -7.17 -12.48 7.95
CA ILE A 325 -8.18 -13.23 8.69
C ILE A 325 -9.57 -13.09 8.01
N LYS A 326 -9.92 -11.87 7.59
CA LYS A 326 -11.19 -11.55 6.93
C LYS A 326 -11.29 -11.98 5.46
N ASP A 327 -10.17 -12.33 4.82
CA ASP A 327 -10.11 -12.74 3.42
C ASP A 327 -9.98 -14.26 3.25
N LEU A 328 -9.80 -15.01 4.36
CA LEU A 328 -9.82 -16.47 4.31
C LEU A 328 -11.11 -16.97 3.65
N VAL A 329 -10.94 -17.90 2.73
CA VAL A 329 -12.08 -18.60 2.12
C VAL A 329 -12.38 -19.86 2.92
N ILE A 330 -13.58 -19.89 3.51
CA ILE A 330 -14.00 -21.01 4.36
C ILE A 330 -14.75 -22.03 3.50
N ARG A 331 -14.02 -23.00 2.98
CA ARG A 331 -14.55 -24.01 2.06
C ARG A 331 -14.73 -25.36 2.77
N GLY A 332 -15.97 -25.68 3.13
CA GLY A 332 -16.30 -26.98 3.76
C GLY A 332 -15.59 -27.20 5.11
N GLY A 333 -15.30 -26.12 5.85
CA GLY A 333 -14.58 -26.14 7.12
C GLY A 333 -13.07 -25.95 6.99
N GLU A 334 -12.50 -25.94 5.78
CA GLU A 334 -11.10 -25.63 5.53
C GLU A 334 -10.89 -24.13 5.35
N ASN A 335 -9.93 -23.55 6.05
CA ASN A 335 -9.51 -22.16 5.89
C ASN A 335 -8.45 -22.07 4.80
N ILE A 336 -8.79 -21.47 3.67
CA ILE A 336 -7.89 -21.36 2.53
C ILE A 336 -7.43 -19.90 2.42
N SER A 337 -6.10 -19.68 2.46
CA SER A 337 -5.54 -18.38 2.16
C SER A 337 -5.57 -18.12 0.65
N PRO A 338 -6.26 -17.06 0.18
CA PRO A 338 -6.21 -16.65 -1.22
C PRO A 338 -4.79 -16.42 -1.73
N ARG A 339 -3.91 -15.89 -0.89
CA ARG A 339 -2.51 -15.60 -1.21
C ARG A 339 -1.74 -16.83 -1.68
N GLU A 340 -1.87 -17.95 -0.99
CA GLU A 340 -1.19 -19.19 -1.38
C GLU A 340 -1.58 -19.65 -2.79
N VAL A 341 -2.85 -19.48 -3.13
CA VAL A 341 -3.37 -19.82 -4.47
C VAL A 341 -2.92 -18.80 -5.52
N GLU A 342 -2.89 -17.52 -5.15
CA GLU A 342 -2.36 -16.44 -6.01
C GLU A 342 -0.88 -16.68 -6.35
N GLU A 343 -0.03 -16.94 -5.35
CA GLU A 343 1.39 -17.22 -5.55
C GLU A 343 1.62 -18.43 -6.45
N PHE A 344 0.81 -19.47 -6.28
CA PHE A 344 0.85 -20.63 -7.18
C PHE A 344 0.46 -20.24 -8.62
N LEU A 345 -0.64 -19.50 -8.80
CA LEU A 345 -1.14 -19.12 -10.14
C LEU A 345 -0.22 -18.13 -10.85
N TYR A 346 0.56 -17.30 -10.13
CA TYR A 346 1.61 -16.45 -10.73
C TYR A 346 2.71 -17.25 -11.43
N THR A 347 2.87 -18.55 -11.14
CA THR A 347 3.80 -19.44 -11.86
C THR A 347 3.27 -19.89 -13.21
N HIS A 348 1.99 -19.60 -13.55
CA HIS A 348 1.43 -19.92 -14.85
C HIS A 348 2.02 -19.00 -15.95
N PRO A 349 2.48 -19.56 -17.10
CA PRO A 349 3.19 -18.77 -18.11
C PRO A 349 2.36 -17.65 -18.74
N ASP A 350 1.03 -17.81 -18.81
CA ASP A 350 0.14 -16.90 -19.53
C ASP A 350 -0.57 -15.89 -18.61
N ILE A 351 -0.45 -16.03 -17.29
CA ILE A 351 -1.01 -15.08 -16.33
C ILE A 351 -0.07 -13.88 -16.18
N GLN A 352 -0.62 -12.67 -16.32
CA GLN A 352 0.06 -11.42 -16.02
C GLN A 352 -0.15 -11.01 -14.56
N ASP A 353 -1.39 -11.08 -14.08
CA ASP A 353 -1.77 -10.75 -12.70
C ASP A 353 -2.95 -11.62 -12.25
N VAL A 354 -3.04 -11.91 -10.94
CA VAL A 354 -4.10 -12.76 -10.39
C VAL A 354 -4.50 -12.31 -8.98
N GLN A 355 -5.82 -12.36 -8.75
CA GLN A 355 -6.42 -12.18 -7.44
C GLN A 355 -7.40 -13.32 -7.18
N VAL A 356 -7.37 -13.89 -5.98
CA VAL A 356 -8.28 -14.94 -5.57
C VAL A 356 -9.23 -14.43 -4.50
N VAL A 357 -10.51 -14.75 -4.65
CA VAL A 357 -11.57 -14.36 -3.72
C VAL A 357 -12.49 -15.53 -3.42
N GLY A 358 -13.12 -15.50 -2.23
CA GLY A 358 -14.21 -16.40 -1.89
C GLY A 358 -15.52 -15.93 -2.55
N VAL A 359 -16.25 -16.86 -3.12
CA VAL A 359 -17.62 -16.64 -3.63
C VAL A 359 -18.58 -17.64 -2.99
N PRO A 360 -19.85 -17.28 -2.77
CA PRO A 360 -20.82 -18.17 -2.11
C PRO A 360 -21.00 -19.49 -2.86
N ASP A 361 -21.11 -20.59 -2.11
CA ASP A 361 -21.39 -21.95 -2.61
C ASP A 361 -22.36 -22.69 -1.69
N GLU A 362 -23.42 -23.27 -2.25
CA GLU A 362 -24.48 -23.95 -1.46
C GLU A 362 -23.97 -25.17 -0.70
N LYS A 363 -22.98 -25.89 -1.25
CA LYS A 363 -22.47 -27.13 -0.66
C LYS A 363 -21.35 -26.90 0.33
N TYR A 364 -20.44 -25.97 0.04
CA TYR A 364 -19.21 -25.78 0.79
C TYR A 364 -19.17 -24.47 1.59
N GLY A 365 -20.24 -23.66 1.54
CA GLY A 365 -20.29 -22.31 2.09
C GLY A 365 -19.63 -21.30 1.17
N GLU A 366 -18.35 -21.50 0.86
CA GLU A 366 -17.61 -20.71 -0.11
C GLU A 366 -16.81 -21.60 -1.07
N GLN A 367 -16.51 -21.05 -2.26
CA GLN A 367 -15.58 -21.58 -3.24
C GLN A 367 -14.58 -20.52 -3.67
N LEU A 368 -13.43 -20.95 -4.17
CA LEU A 368 -12.41 -20.06 -4.72
C LEU A 368 -12.77 -19.65 -6.15
N MET A 369 -12.67 -18.33 -6.42
CA MET A 369 -12.70 -17.75 -7.76
C MET A 369 -11.35 -17.08 -8.03
N ALA A 370 -10.67 -17.51 -9.11
CA ALA A 370 -9.49 -16.84 -9.62
C ALA A 370 -9.92 -15.76 -10.61
N CYS A 371 -9.65 -14.50 -10.28
CA CYS A 371 -9.76 -13.36 -11.17
C CYS A 371 -8.39 -13.12 -11.79
N VAL A 372 -8.25 -13.22 -13.11
CA VAL A 372 -6.96 -13.19 -13.80
C VAL A 372 -6.90 -12.11 -14.87
N ILE A 373 -5.74 -11.48 -14.99
CA ILE A 373 -5.37 -10.66 -16.14
C ILE A 373 -4.39 -11.49 -16.96
N MET A 374 -4.67 -11.69 -18.24
CA MET A 374 -3.85 -12.46 -19.13
C MET A 374 -2.74 -11.61 -19.74
N LYS A 375 -1.64 -12.25 -20.16
CA LYS A 375 -0.65 -11.59 -21.01
C LYS A 375 -1.23 -11.30 -22.39
N ASP A 376 -0.67 -10.31 -23.09
CA ASP A 376 -1.10 -9.94 -24.43
C ASP A 376 -0.93 -11.10 -25.41
N GLY A 377 -1.97 -11.33 -26.23
CA GLY A 377 -1.93 -12.30 -27.33
C GLY A 377 -2.11 -13.75 -26.93
N VAL A 378 -2.49 -14.04 -25.68
CA VAL A 378 -2.82 -15.41 -25.24
C VAL A 378 -4.34 -15.61 -25.13
N GLU A 379 -4.77 -16.87 -25.28
CA GLU A 379 -6.19 -17.24 -25.14
C GLU A 379 -6.66 -17.11 -23.67
N PRO A 380 -7.93 -16.75 -23.45
CA PRO A 380 -8.51 -16.67 -22.11
C PRO A 380 -8.42 -18.00 -21.36
N LEU A 381 -7.96 -17.94 -20.12
CA LEU A 381 -7.80 -19.11 -19.26
C LEU A 381 -9.16 -19.67 -18.84
N THR A 382 -9.34 -20.98 -18.98
CA THR A 382 -10.57 -21.67 -18.58
C THR A 382 -10.43 -22.34 -17.22
N VAL A 383 -11.55 -22.69 -16.57
CA VAL A 383 -11.54 -23.46 -15.31
C VAL A 383 -10.82 -24.80 -15.48
N ASP A 384 -11.02 -25.48 -16.61
CA ASP A 384 -10.40 -26.78 -16.86
C ASP A 384 -8.89 -26.65 -17.06
N ALA A 385 -8.42 -25.61 -17.73
CA ALA A 385 -7.00 -25.33 -17.86
C ALA A 385 -6.33 -25.02 -16.51
N VAL A 386 -6.99 -24.24 -15.63
CA VAL A 386 -6.49 -24.02 -14.25
C VAL A 386 -6.47 -25.32 -13.47
N ARG A 387 -7.51 -26.14 -13.59
CA ARG A 387 -7.58 -27.45 -12.91
C ARG A 387 -6.47 -28.39 -13.37
N GLU A 388 -6.24 -28.49 -14.67
CA GLU A 388 -5.13 -29.27 -15.24
C GLU A 388 -3.78 -28.79 -14.74
N PHE A 389 -3.54 -27.47 -14.79
CA PHE A 389 -2.31 -26.87 -14.29
C PHE A 389 -2.07 -27.11 -12.80
N ALA A 390 -3.15 -27.10 -11.98
CA ALA A 390 -3.06 -27.19 -10.53
C ALA A 390 -3.06 -28.63 -9.99
N THR A 391 -3.57 -29.61 -10.75
CA THR A 391 -3.69 -31.00 -10.31
C THR A 391 -2.31 -31.60 -9.98
N GLY A 392 -2.19 -32.13 -8.76
CA GLY A 392 -0.95 -32.72 -8.25
C GLY A 392 0.12 -31.71 -7.84
N ARG A 393 -0.13 -30.40 -7.98
CA ARG A 393 0.80 -29.33 -7.62
C ARG A 393 0.36 -28.55 -6.37
N ILE A 394 -0.96 -28.43 -6.14
CA ILE A 394 -1.55 -27.90 -4.92
C ILE A 394 -2.64 -28.85 -4.40
N ALA A 395 -3.05 -28.69 -3.15
CA ALA A 395 -4.13 -29.49 -2.57
C ALA A 395 -5.43 -29.27 -3.36
N HIS A 396 -6.17 -30.35 -3.59
CA HIS A 396 -7.39 -30.34 -4.44
C HIS A 396 -8.44 -29.31 -3.98
N PHE A 397 -8.59 -29.11 -2.66
CA PHE A 397 -9.53 -28.14 -2.12
C PHE A 397 -9.10 -26.67 -2.34
N LYS A 398 -7.84 -26.40 -2.69
CA LYS A 398 -7.29 -25.09 -3.04
C LYS A 398 -7.40 -24.75 -4.52
N ILE A 399 -7.81 -25.69 -5.36
CA ILE A 399 -8.00 -25.44 -6.80
C ILE A 399 -9.23 -24.55 -7.00
N PRO A 400 -9.13 -23.39 -7.67
CA PRO A 400 -10.27 -22.53 -7.96
C PRO A 400 -11.37 -23.24 -8.72
N ALA A 401 -12.60 -23.14 -8.23
CA ALA A 401 -13.79 -23.67 -8.89
C ALA A 401 -14.27 -22.76 -10.03
N TYR A 402 -13.91 -21.47 -9.97
CA TYR A 402 -14.29 -20.47 -10.94
C TYR A 402 -13.06 -19.70 -11.42
N VAL A 403 -13.09 -19.30 -12.71
CA VAL A 403 -12.09 -18.45 -13.32
C VAL A 403 -12.80 -17.28 -14.01
N ARG A 404 -12.32 -16.08 -13.78
CA ARG A 404 -12.82 -14.86 -14.40
C ARG A 404 -11.65 -14.09 -15.00
N VAL A 405 -11.64 -13.98 -16.34
CA VAL A 405 -10.65 -13.15 -17.04
C VAL A 405 -11.13 -11.70 -17.06
N LEU A 406 -10.25 -10.76 -16.72
CA LEU A 406 -10.50 -9.33 -16.63
C LEU A 406 -9.43 -8.56 -17.39
N ASP A 407 -9.79 -7.40 -17.93
CA ASP A 407 -8.86 -6.47 -18.57
C ASP A 407 -8.07 -5.68 -17.52
N ALA A 408 -8.69 -5.39 -16.38
CA ALA A 408 -8.07 -4.69 -15.26
C ALA A 408 -8.78 -5.02 -13.95
N PHE A 409 -8.05 -4.95 -12.82
CA PHE A 409 -8.66 -5.05 -11.49
C PHE A 409 -9.21 -3.69 -11.04
N PRO A 410 -10.30 -3.68 -10.24
CA PRO A 410 -10.74 -2.49 -9.53
C PRO A 410 -9.68 -2.08 -8.50
N MET A 411 -9.20 -0.84 -8.60
CA MET A 411 -8.08 -0.36 -7.79
C MET A 411 -8.50 0.76 -6.85
N THR A 412 -7.85 0.83 -5.69
CA THR A 412 -7.87 2.03 -4.85
C THR A 412 -6.97 3.11 -5.45
N VAL A 413 -7.14 4.37 -5.00
CA VAL A 413 -6.27 5.48 -5.41
C VAL A 413 -4.79 5.24 -5.04
N SER A 414 -4.54 4.42 -4.03
CA SER A 414 -3.19 4.02 -3.60
C SER A 414 -2.61 2.82 -4.35
N GLY A 415 -3.29 2.30 -5.39
CA GLY A 415 -2.82 1.19 -6.21
C GLY A 415 -3.01 -0.20 -5.59
N LYS A 416 -3.95 -0.36 -4.66
CA LYS A 416 -4.34 -1.67 -4.10
C LYS A 416 -5.59 -2.21 -4.78
N VAL A 417 -5.64 -3.51 -5.04
CA VAL A 417 -6.82 -4.18 -5.59
C VAL A 417 -7.97 -4.18 -4.57
N ARG A 418 -9.17 -3.83 -5.03
CA ARG A 418 -10.40 -3.81 -4.23
C ARG A 418 -11.07 -5.18 -4.24
N LYS A 419 -10.55 -6.13 -3.45
CA LYS A 419 -11.07 -7.51 -3.40
C LYS A 419 -12.54 -7.60 -3.04
N VAL A 420 -13.08 -6.64 -2.30
CA VAL A 420 -14.51 -6.58 -1.98
C VAL A 420 -15.35 -6.48 -3.26
N GLU A 421 -14.97 -5.62 -4.21
CA GLU A 421 -15.68 -5.51 -5.49
C GLU A 421 -15.55 -6.78 -6.33
N LEU A 422 -14.34 -7.39 -6.37
CA LEU A 422 -14.16 -8.67 -7.05
C LEU A 422 -15.06 -9.79 -6.47
N ARG A 423 -15.20 -9.82 -5.14
CA ARG A 423 -16.06 -10.78 -4.43
C ARG A 423 -17.54 -10.55 -4.75
N GLU A 424 -18.01 -9.30 -4.70
CA GLU A 424 -19.39 -8.94 -4.99
C GLU A 424 -19.78 -9.26 -6.45
N GLU A 425 -18.90 -8.91 -7.38
CA GLU A 425 -19.11 -9.24 -8.79
C GLU A 425 -19.01 -10.73 -9.07
N GLY A 426 -18.06 -11.43 -8.42
CA GLY A 426 -17.94 -12.88 -8.50
C GLY A 426 -19.19 -13.60 -8.01
N ALA A 427 -19.77 -13.15 -6.90
CA ALA A 427 -21.02 -13.69 -6.38
C ALA A 427 -22.17 -13.57 -7.38
N LYS A 428 -22.28 -12.43 -8.09
CA LYS A 428 -23.31 -12.24 -9.15
C LYS A 428 -23.11 -13.21 -10.33
N VAL A 429 -21.85 -13.45 -10.73
CA VAL A 429 -21.53 -14.41 -11.81
C VAL A 429 -21.92 -15.82 -11.42
N VAL A 430 -21.59 -16.26 -10.20
CA VAL A 430 -21.97 -17.60 -9.71
C VAL A 430 -23.48 -17.77 -9.63
N GLN A 431 -24.21 -16.77 -9.12
CA GLN A 431 -25.67 -16.79 -9.07
C GLN A 431 -26.30 -16.89 -10.48
N ALA A 432 -25.79 -16.15 -11.45
CA ALA A 432 -26.26 -16.18 -12.83
C ALA A 432 -26.04 -17.57 -13.47
N GLN A 433 -24.89 -18.20 -13.21
CA GLN A 433 -24.60 -19.56 -13.70
C GLN A 433 -25.50 -20.62 -13.06
N ALA A 434 -25.77 -20.51 -11.75
CA ALA A 434 -26.67 -21.40 -11.05
C ALA A 434 -28.12 -21.32 -11.61
N HIS A 435 -28.63 -20.12 -11.87
CA HIS A 435 -29.95 -19.92 -12.48
C HIS A 435 -30.04 -20.50 -13.90
N ALA A 436 -28.96 -20.36 -14.69
CA ALA A 436 -28.92 -20.92 -16.05
C ALA A 436 -28.91 -22.45 -16.04
N GLN A 437 -28.29 -23.09 -15.07
CA GLN A 437 -28.26 -24.56 -14.91
C GLN A 437 -29.55 -25.14 -14.31
N GLY A 438 -30.28 -24.37 -13.50
CA GLY A 438 -31.55 -24.78 -12.90
C GLY A 438 -32.77 -24.57 -13.79
N ALA A 439 -32.62 -23.88 -14.94
CA ALA A 439 -33.67 -23.62 -15.93
C ALA A 439 -33.64 -24.58 -17.14
N GLY A 440 -32.71 -25.51 -17.18
CA GLY A 440 -32.62 -26.59 -18.21
C GLY A 440 -32.95 -27.96 -17.61
#